data_73f405cb171b269ec8fde399f9c2d545
#
_entry.id   73f405cb171b269ec8fde399f9c2d545
#
_cell.length_a   1.000
_cell.length_b   1.000
_cell.length_c   1.000
_cell.angle_alpha   90.00
_cell.angle_beta   90.00
_cell.angle_gamma   90.00
#
_symmetry.space_group_name_H-M   'P 1'
#
loop_
_entity.id
_entity.type
_entity.pdbx_description
1 polymer ?
#
loop_
_entity_poly.entity_id
_entity_poly.type
_entity_poly.pdbx_seq_one_letter_code
_entity_poly.pdbx_strand_id
1 'polypeptide(L)'
;ALLLGESWTTHMIHQKGFDSFTSTEYVEGGQEFRAALEADGWSVTHLPAHTIETSFPATAEALAEYDLVVISDVGANTFLLSRAVFGRSASEPNKLTAIRDYVLAGGGLLMVGGYLSFSGIDAKANYAKTELAEILPVGMLTTDDRAERPEGAPIEVLAPEHAALGGVGTEWPALLGYNRTTPREGAELLATVAGDPLVAVTTAGAGRTGVFTSDMSPHWAPPPFMDWDGYAPLWQALSTWVARD
;
A
#
# COMPACT_ATOMS: atom_id res chain seq x y z
N ALA A 1 13.82 -4.45 -0.06
CA ALA A 1 12.41 -4.14 -0.36
C ALA A 1 12.29 -3.19 -1.54
N LEU A 2 11.20 -3.30 -2.29
CA LEU A 2 10.81 -2.40 -3.38
C LEU A 2 9.52 -1.67 -2.98
N LEU A 3 9.59 -0.36 -2.68
CA LEU A 3 8.43 0.49 -2.39
C LEU A 3 7.96 1.16 -3.68
N LEU A 4 6.68 0.99 -4.02
CA LEU A 4 6.03 1.51 -5.22
C LEU A 4 4.96 2.53 -4.84
N GLY A 5 5.03 3.73 -5.42
CA GLY A 5 4.07 4.81 -5.15
C GLY A 5 4.59 5.85 -4.16
N GLU A 6 3.78 6.19 -3.15
CA GLU A 6 4.08 7.20 -2.12
C GLU A 6 4.66 8.49 -2.73
N SER A 7 4.07 8.95 -3.81
CA SER A 7 4.46 10.19 -4.45
C SER A 7 3.34 10.74 -5.31
N TRP A 8 3.20 12.05 -5.32
CA TRP A 8 2.15 12.70 -6.10
C TRP A 8 2.56 14.09 -6.58
N THR A 9 1.91 14.53 -7.64
CA THR A 9 2.03 15.89 -8.16
C THR A 9 0.71 16.61 -7.92
N THR A 10 0.76 17.70 -7.18
CA THR A 10 -0.39 18.57 -6.92
C THR A 10 -0.40 19.74 -7.90
N HIS A 11 -1.49 19.91 -8.63
CA HIS A 11 -1.73 21.09 -9.46
C HIS A 11 -2.75 21.99 -8.75
N MET A 12 -2.33 23.20 -8.41
CA MET A 12 -3.17 24.20 -7.75
C MET A 12 -3.55 25.29 -8.73
N ILE A 13 -4.83 25.62 -8.78
CA ILE A 13 -5.35 26.73 -9.56
C ILE A 13 -5.75 27.84 -8.58
N HIS A 14 -5.04 28.96 -8.64
CA HIS A 14 -5.30 30.13 -7.82
C HIS A 14 -6.15 31.12 -8.61
N GLN A 15 -7.34 31.46 -8.08
CA GLN A 15 -8.26 32.43 -8.65
C GLN A 15 -8.36 33.65 -7.74
N LYS A 16 -8.00 34.84 -8.24
CA LYS A 16 -8.06 36.13 -7.51
C LYS A 16 -8.73 37.18 -8.40
N GLY A 17 -10.06 37.25 -8.34
CA GLY A 17 -10.82 38.10 -9.24
C GLY A 17 -10.67 37.69 -10.70
N PHE A 18 -10.18 38.57 -11.56
CA PHE A 18 -9.87 38.26 -12.95
C PHE A 18 -8.54 37.53 -13.15
N ASP A 19 -7.65 37.59 -12.16
CA ASP A 19 -6.33 36.97 -12.26
C ASP A 19 -6.41 35.48 -11.86
N SER A 20 -5.81 34.63 -12.67
CA SER A 20 -5.67 33.22 -12.42
C SER A 20 -4.25 32.77 -12.75
N PHE A 21 -3.67 31.96 -11.88
CA PHE A 21 -2.39 31.28 -12.12
C PHE A 21 -2.40 29.88 -11.56
N THR A 22 -1.53 29.05 -12.09
CA THR A 22 -1.34 27.67 -11.63
C THR A 22 0.02 27.50 -10.97
N SER A 23 0.08 26.70 -9.93
CA SER A 23 1.32 26.19 -9.37
C SER A 23 1.31 24.67 -9.35
N THR A 24 2.48 24.06 -9.40
CA THR A 24 2.64 22.61 -9.37
C THR A 24 3.68 22.29 -8.30
N GLU A 25 3.34 21.33 -7.45
CA GLU A 25 4.22 20.83 -6.41
C GLU A 25 4.34 19.31 -6.55
N TYR A 26 5.56 18.80 -6.39
CA TYR A 26 5.83 17.37 -6.31
C TYR A 26 6.21 17.00 -4.88
N VAL A 27 5.61 15.94 -4.36
CA VAL A 27 5.81 15.45 -2.99
C VAL A 27 6.07 13.95 -3.00
N GLU A 28 6.94 13.50 -2.11
CA GLU A 28 7.16 12.09 -1.79
C GLU A 28 6.81 11.82 -0.33
N GLY A 29 6.10 10.73 -0.08
CA GLY A 29 5.79 10.18 1.24
C GLY A 29 6.66 8.97 1.60
N GLY A 30 6.29 8.29 2.68
CA GLY A 30 6.90 7.02 3.09
C GLY A 30 8.32 7.13 3.65
N GLN A 31 8.79 8.32 4.02
CA GLN A 31 10.14 8.50 4.60
C GLN A 31 10.28 7.75 5.91
N GLU A 32 9.29 7.85 6.80
CA GLU A 32 9.28 7.19 8.12
C GLU A 32 9.24 5.68 7.98
N PHE A 33 8.43 5.17 7.03
CA PHE A 33 8.39 3.74 6.72
C PHE A 33 9.75 3.24 6.21
N ARG A 34 10.37 3.95 5.27
CA ARG A 34 11.71 3.60 4.77
C ARG A 34 12.75 3.63 5.89
N ALA A 35 12.74 4.68 6.71
CA ALA A 35 13.66 4.81 7.84
C ALA A 35 13.47 3.67 8.86
N ALA A 36 12.23 3.25 9.12
CA ALA A 36 11.95 2.13 10.01
C ALA A 36 12.55 0.81 9.48
N LEU A 37 12.38 0.53 8.19
CA LEU A 37 12.95 -0.68 7.58
C LEU A 37 14.49 -0.62 7.50
N GLU A 38 15.05 0.52 7.10
CA GLU A 38 16.51 0.71 7.01
C GLU A 38 17.19 0.56 8.38
N ALA A 39 16.54 1.01 9.46
CA ALA A 39 17.01 0.80 10.82
C ALA A 39 17.05 -0.68 11.24
N ASP A 40 16.23 -1.53 10.63
CA ASP A 40 16.22 -2.99 10.81
C ASP A 40 17.12 -3.73 9.80
N GLY A 41 17.93 -3.01 9.04
CA GLY A 41 18.93 -3.56 8.11
C GLY A 41 18.42 -3.84 6.70
N TRP A 42 17.22 -3.39 6.35
CA TRP A 42 16.72 -3.51 4.98
C TRP A 42 17.39 -2.51 4.03
N SER A 43 17.57 -2.93 2.78
CA SER A 43 17.80 -2.01 1.66
C SER A 43 16.47 -1.70 1.00
N VAL A 44 16.06 -0.43 0.94
CA VAL A 44 14.80 -0.01 0.36
C VAL A 44 15.02 0.76 -0.93
N THR A 45 14.54 0.21 -2.04
CA THR A 45 14.45 0.92 -3.32
C THR A 45 13.06 1.55 -3.42
N HIS A 46 12.99 2.88 -3.56
CA HIS A 46 11.74 3.59 -3.79
C HIS A 46 11.57 3.92 -5.27
N LEU A 47 10.46 3.50 -5.86
CA LEU A 47 10.00 3.92 -7.18
C LEU A 47 8.78 4.82 -7.04
N PRO A 48 8.96 6.14 -7.08
CA PRO A 48 7.87 7.10 -7.15
C PRO A 48 6.90 6.80 -8.30
N ALA A 49 5.62 7.11 -8.15
CA ALA A 49 4.57 6.73 -9.10
C ALA A 49 4.91 7.05 -10.58
N HIS A 50 5.51 8.22 -10.85
CA HIS A 50 5.87 8.63 -12.20
C HIS A 50 7.05 7.86 -12.81
N THR A 51 7.84 7.13 -12.02
CA THR A 51 8.98 6.31 -12.49
C THR A 51 8.61 4.86 -12.76
N ILE A 52 7.45 4.40 -12.28
CA ILE A 52 7.00 3.01 -12.43
C ILE A 52 6.90 2.61 -13.91
N GLU A 53 6.48 3.53 -14.78
CA GLU A 53 6.39 3.25 -16.22
C GLU A 53 7.70 2.72 -16.80
N THR A 54 8.83 3.32 -16.42
CA THR A 54 10.14 3.09 -17.04
C THR A 54 11.10 2.23 -16.23
N SER A 55 10.91 2.18 -14.91
CA SER A 55 11.90 1.60 -13.99
C SER A 55 11.40 0.35 -13.26
N PHE A 56 10.12 0.03 -13.38
CA PHE A 56 9.55 -1.16 -12.74
C PHE A 56 10.10 -2.45 -13.36
N PRO A 57 10.56 -3.43 -12.55
CA PRO A 57 11.00 -4.74 -13.03
C PRO A 57 9.78 -5.55 -13.52
N ALA A 58 9.57 -5.58 -14.83
CA ALA A 58 8.31 -6.00 -15.45
C ALA A 58 8.11 -7.52 -15.55
N THR A 59 8.95 -8.35 -14.90
CA THR A 59 8.80 -9.82 -14.86
C THR A 59 8.96 -10.33 -13.44
N ALA A 60 8.40 -11.51 -13.14
CA ALA A 60 8.51 -12.15 -11.84
C ALA A 60 9.98 -12.47 -11.49
N GLU A 61 10.79 -12.85 -12.49
CA GLU A 61 12.22 -13.13 -12.31
C GLU A 61 13.00 -11.88 -11.92
N ALA A 62 12.71 -10.73 -12.54
CA ALA A 62 13.35 -9.47 -12.19
C ALA A 62 12.90 -8.96 -10.80
N LEU A 63 11.63 -9.20 -10.43
CA LEU A 63 11.13 -8.90 -9.08
C LEU A 63 11.76 -9.79 -8.00
N ALA A 64 12.27 -10.98 -8.36
CA ALA A 64 12.91 -11.90 -7.42
C ALA A 64 14.25 -11.38 -6.83
N GLU A 65 14.77 -10.25 -7.31
CA GLU A 65 15.88 -9.53 -6.67
C GLU A 65 15.44 -8.84 -5.35
N TYR A 66 14.14 -8.73 -5.11
CA TYR A 66 13.54 -8.15 -3.90
C TYR A 66 12.86 -9.26 -3.07
N ASP A 67 13.00 -9.18 -1.74
CA ASP A 67 12.33 -10.08 -0.81
C ASP A 67 10.90 -9.62 -0.53
N LEU A 68 10.63 -8.32 -0.72
CA LEU A 68 9.35 -7.67 -0.47
C LEU A 68 9.05 -6.61 -1.52
N VAL A 69 7.83 -6.66 -2.06
CA VAL A 69 7.22 -5.57 -2.85
C VAL A 69 6.15 -4.89 -1.98
N VAL A 70 6.22 -3.57 -1.88
CA VAL A 70 5.23 -2.74 -1.16
C VAL A 70 4.55 -1.83 -2.15
N ILE A 71 3.22 -1.84 -2.18
CA ILE A 71 2.39 -0.92 -2.99
C ILE A 71 1.68 0.03 -2.02
N SER A 72 1.86 1.33 -2.18
CA SER A 72 1.21 2.34 -1.36
C SER A 72 0.84 3.57 -2.17
N ASP A 73 -0.40 4.02 -2.01
CA ASP A 73 -1.01 5.22 -2.62
C ASP A 73 -0.69 5.43 -4.11
N VAL A 74 -0.77 4.36 -4.90
CA VAL A 74 -0.61 4.39 -6.36
C VAL A 74 -1.62 3.45 -7.03
N GLY A 75 -2.45 3.97 -7.94
CA GLY A 75 -3.51 3.20 -8.57
C GLY A 75 -3.03 2.21 -9.64
N ALA A 76 -3.82 1.16 -9.85
CA ALA A 76 -3.53 0.08 -10.81
C ALA A 76 -3.25 0.59 -12.23
N ASN A 77 -3.87 1.68 -12.65
CA ASN A 77 -3.63 2.26 -13.98
C ASN A 77 -2.19 2.72 -14.20
N THR A 78 -1.45 3.08 -13.14
CA THR A 78 -0.01 3.43 -13.25
C THR A 78 0.82 2.23 -13.72
N PHE A 79 0.39 1.02 -13.39
CA PHE A 79 1.03 -0.23 -13.84
C PHE A 79 0.55 -0.68 -15.22
N LEU A 80 -0.71 -0.41 -15.55
CA LEU A 80 -1.40 -0.92 -16.74
C LEU A 80 -1.33 0.00 -17.95
N LEU A 81 -1.25 1.32 -17.73
CA LEU A 81 -1.40 2.34 -18.77
C LEU A 81 -0.11 3.13 -18.98
N SER A 82 0.89 2.51 -19.59
CA SER A 82 2.08 3.22 -20.06
C SER A 82 1.76 4.18 -21.21
N ARG A 83 2.69 5.07 -21.54
CA ARG A 83 2.61 5.92 -22.75
C ARG A 83 2.52 5.08 -24.04
N ALA A 84 3.14 3.89 -24.04
CA ALA A 84 3.06 2.98 -25.19
C ALA A 84 1.65 2.39 -25.30
N VAL A 85 1.08 1.90 -24.21
CA VAL A 85 -0.27 1.32 -24.19
C VAL A 85 -1.33 2.40 -24.46
N PHE A 86 -1.38 3.45 -23.62
CA PHE A 86 -2.45 4.45 -23.69
C PHE A 86 -2.31 5.39 -24.88
N GLY A 87 -1.08 5.85 -25.19
CA GLY A 87 -0.84 6.88 -26.20
C GLY A 87 -0.55 6.33 -27.60
N ARG A 88 -0.13 5.06 -27.73
CA ARG A 88 0.27 4.46 -29.02
C ARG A 88 -0.41 3.13 -29.31
N SER A 89 -1.32 2.66 -28.45
CA SER A 89 -2.04 1.37 -28.59
C SER A 89 -1.10 0.17 -28.78
N ALA A 90 0.09 0.25 -28.19
CA ALA A 90 1.07 -0.84 -28.23
C ALA A 90 0.79 -1.84 -27.07
N SER A 91 1.09 -3.12 -27.30
CA SER A 91 1.02 -4.13 -26.27
C SER A 91 2.26 -4.10 -25.39
N GLU A 92 2.09 -4.22 -24.08
CA GLU A 92 3.16 -4.40 -23.09
C GLU A 92 2.79 -5.49 -22.09
N PRO A 93 3.78 -6.10 -21.40
CA PRO A 93 3.52 -7.04 -20.32
C PRO A 93 2.68 -6.38 -19.20
N ASN A 94 1.74 -7.15 -18.64
CA ASN A 94 0.98 -6.70 -17.48
C ASN A 94 1.84 -6.77 -16.21
N LYS A 95 2.22 -5.62 -15.65
CA LYS A 95 3.07 -5.50 -14.47
C LYS A 95 2.40 -6.09 -13.21
N LEU A 96 1.07 -6.05 -13.11
CA LEU A 96 0.35 -6.63 -11.97
C LEU A 96 0.33 -8.16 -12.03
N THR A 97 0.28 -8.74 -13.23
CA THR A 97 0.51 -10.18 -13.43
C THR A 97 1.91 -10.57 -12.97
N ALA A 98 2.93 -9.77 -13.28
CA ALA A 98 4.29 -10.04 -12.84
C ALA A 98 4.43 -10.03 -11.31
N ILE A 99 3.75 -9.10 -10.61
CA ILE A 99 3.70 -9.07 -9.13
C ILE A 99 2.99 -10.32 -8.59
N ARG A 100 1.83 -10.69 -9.16
CA ARG A 100 1.13 -11.91 -8.74
C ARG A 100 2.02 -13.15 -8.89
N ASP A 101 2.64 -13.31 -10.04
CA ASP A 101 3.48 -14.48 -10.36
C ASP A 101 4.72 -14.53 -9.47
N TYR A 102 5.33 -13.36 -9.17
CA TYR A 102 6.40 -13.23 -8.19
C TYR A 102 5.97 -13.73 -6.80
N VAL A 103 4.79 -13.33 -6.32
CA VAL A 103 4.26 -13.80 -5.03
C VAL A 103 4.00 -15.30 -5.06
N LEU A 104 3.33 -15.80 -6.11
CA LEU A 104 3.04 -17.24 -6.22
C LEU A 104 4.32 -18.10 -6.26
N ALA A 105 5.43 -17.54 -6.72
CA ALA A 105 6.76 -18.18 -6.74
C ALA A 105 7.56 -18.02 -5.42
N GLY A 106 6.99 -17.41 -4.38
CA GLY A 106 7.60 -17.30 -3.05
C GLY A 106 7.99 -15.88 -2.62
N GLY A 107 7.64 -14.86 -3.40
CA GLY A 107 7.87 -13.45 -3.02
C GLY A 107 6.87 -12.92 -2.00
N GLY A 108 7.16 -11.75 -1.42
CA GLY A 108 6.31 -11.06 -0.47
C GLY A 108 5.62 -9.83 -1.09
N LEU A 109 4.33 -9.63 -0.81
CA LEU A 109 3.59 -8.42 -1.20
C LEU A 109 2.88 -7.80 0.01
N LEU A 110 3.16 -6.53 0.28
CA LEU A 110 2.43 -5.71 1.24
C LEU A 110 1.68 -4.61 0.50
N MET A 111 0.36 -4.54 0.66
CA MET A 111 -0.45 -3.44 0.15
C MET A 111 -0.87 -2.53 1.30
N VAL A 112 -0.51 -1.26 1.19
CA VAL A 112 -0.81 -0.21 2.17
C VAL A 112 -1.90 0.69 1.61
N GLY A 113 -2.78 1.18 2.48
CA GLY A 113 -3.90 2.05 2.14
C GLY A 113 -3.48 3.42 1.63
N GLY A 114 -4.49 4.22 1.35
CA GLY A 114 -4.36 5.55 0.78
C GLY A 114 -5.46 5.84 -0.24
N TYR A 115 -5.51 7.06 -0.74
CA TYR A 115 -6.52 7.49 -1.71
C TYR A 115 -6.48 6.71 -3.03
N LEU A 116 -5.31 6.20 -3.42
CA LEU A 116 -5.12 5.42 -4.63
C LEU A 116 -4.65 3.99 -4.34
N SER A 117 -5.08 3.41 -3.21
CA SER A 117 -4.91 1.99 -2.88
C SER A 117 -6.26 1.28 -2.89
N PHE A 118 -6.26 -0.04 -2.97
CA PHE A 118 -7.46 -0.89 -3.01
C PHE A 118 -8.45 -0.47 -4.11
N SER A 119 -9.63 0.05 -3.79
CA SER A 119 -10.53 0.69 -4.76
C SER A 119 -10.32 2.20 -4.80
N GLY A 120 -10.07 2.82 -3.67
CA GLY A 120 -9.67 4.20 -3.51
C GLY A 120 -10.77 5.21 -3.83
N ILE A 121 -10.35 6.47 -3.93
CA ILE A 121 -11.24 7.60 -4.22
C ILE A 121 -11.96 7.39 -5.57
N ASP A 122 -13.29 7.50 -5.56
CA ASP A 122 -14.16 7.27 -6.72
C ASP A 122 -13.89 5.91 -7.41
N ALA A 123 -13.39 4.91 -6.69
CA ALA A 123 -12.92 3.63 -7.20
C ALA A 123 -11.80 3.74 -8.27
N LYS A 124 -11.00 4.80 -8.24
CA LYS A 124 -9.97 5.08 -9.25
C LYS A 124 -8.72 4.22 -9.11
N ALA A 125 -8.40 3.73 -7.91
CA ALA A 125 -7.28 2.81 -7.71
C ALA A 125 -7.50 1.47 -8.41
N ASN A 126 -8.76 0.96 -8.42
CA ASN A 126 -9.27 -0.11 -9.28
C ASN A 126 -8.58 -1.48 -9.14
N TYR A 127 -7.94 -1.78 -8.02
CA TYR A 127 -7.27 -3.09 -7.82
C TYR A 127 -8.24 -4.26 -7.70
N ALA A 128 -9.51 -4.01 -7.32
CA ALA A 128 -10.54 -5.04 -7.22
C ALA A 128 -10.78 -5.84 -8.53
N LYS A 129 -10.33 -5.31 -9.68
CA LYS A 129 -10.48 -5.92 -11.00
C LYS A 129 -9.15 -6.41 -11.58
N THR A 130 -8.13 -6.53 -10.76
CA THR A 130 -6.78 -6.94 -11.18
C THR A 130 -6.40 -8.29 -10.59
N GLU A 131 -5.32 -8.84 -11.07
CA GLU A 131 -4.76 -10.12 -10.61
C GLU A 131 -4.36 -10.10 -9.13
N LEU A 132 -4.09 -8.90 -8.56
CA LEU A 132 -3.75 -8.77 -7.14
C LEU A 132 -4.96 -9.09 -6.23
N ALA A 133 -6.19 -8.91 -6.71
CA ALA A 133 -7.38 -9.30 -5.96
C ALA A 133 -7.43 -10.78 -5.62
N GLU A 134 -6.74 -11.63 -6.37
CA GLU A 134 -6.73 -13.07 -6.17
C GLU A 134 -5.81 -13.51 -5.00
N ILE A 135 -4.80 -12.69 -4.70
CA ILE A 135 -3.72 -13.04 -3.76
C ILE A 135 -3.71 -12.24 -2.45
N LEU A 136 -4.46 -11.14 -2.38
CA LEU A 136 -4.53 -10.31 -1.17
C LEU A 136 -5.44 -10.95 -0.10
N PRO A 137 -5.16 -10.73 1.21
CA PRO A 137 -5.93 -11.31 2.33
C PRO A 137 -7.31 -10.70 2.54
N VAL A 138 -7.68 -9.71 1.72
CA VAL A 138 -8.96 -8.99 1.83
C VAL A 138 -9.69 -8.94 0.50
N GLY A 139 -11.02 -8.93 0.56
CA GLY A 139 -11.90 -8.60 -0.55
C GLY A 139 -12.06 -7.09 -0.66
N MET A 140 -11.88 -6.55 -1.85
CA MET A 140 -12.00 -5.12 -2.16
C MET A 140 -13.40 -4.78 -2.66
N LEU A 141 -13.90 -3.59 -2.31
CA LEU A 141 -15.11 -3.04 -2.87
C LEU A 141 -14.91 -2.68 -4.36
N THR A 142 -15.99 -2.46 -5.09
CA THR A 142 -15.95 -1.98 -6.50
C THR A 142 -16.41 -0.52 -6.62
N THR A 143 -16.60 0.14 -5.49
CA THR A 143 -16.98 1.55 -5.34
C THR A 143 -15.91 2.28 -4.55
N ASP A 144 -16.06 3.58 -4.32
CA ASP A 144 -15.24 4.35 -3.37
C ASP A 144 -15.25 3.64 -2.01
N ASP A 145 -14.09 3.28 -1.52
CA ASP A 145 -13.92 2.49 -0.30
C ASP A 145 -13.35 3.29 0.88
N ARG A 146 -13.12 4.59 0.70
CA ARG A 146 -12.59 5.43 1.78
C ARG A 146 -13.57 5.55 2.94
N ALA A 147 -13.04 5.49 4.14
CA ALA A 147 -13.74 5.80 5.38
C ALA A 147 -13.00 6.93 6.09
N GLU A 148 -13.47 8.16 5.92
CA GLU A 148 -12.94 9.33 6.63
C GLU A 148 -13.44 9.33 8.06
N ARG A 149 -12.54 9.51 9.03
CA ARG A 149 -12.81 9.48 10.47
C ARG A 149 -12.07 10.62 11.18
N PRO A 150 -12.47 11.87 10.97
CA PRO A 150 -11.79 13.02 11.57
C PRO A 150 -11.81 13.00 13.11
N GLU A 151 -12.75 12.27 13.70
CA GLU A 151 -12.84 12.03 15.14
C GLU A 151 -11.86 10.96 15.66
N GLY A 152 -11.18 10.26 14.75
CA GLY A 152 -10.31 9.12 15.05
C GLY A 152 -11.05 7.77 14.99
N ALA A 153 -10.57 6.87 14.18
CA ALA A 153 -11.03 5.49 14.09
C ALA A 153 -10.29 4.62 15.11
N PRO A 154 -10.97 3.99 16.08
CA PRO A 154 -10.33 3.12 17.05
C PRO A 154 -9.83 1.83 16.39
N ILE A 155 -8.68 1.35 16.87
CA ILE A 155 -8.08 0.10 16.43
C ILE A 155 -8.32 -0.97 17.50
N GLU A 156 -8.66 -2.18 17.06
CA GLU A 156 -8.76 -3.36 17.90
C GLU A 156 -7.75 -4.41 17.39
N VAL A 157 -6.80 -4.80 18.24
CA VAL A 157 -5.82 -5.83 17.94
C VAL A 157 -6.38 -7.19 18.33
N LEU A 158 -6.57 -8.06 17.35
CA LEU A 158 -7.22 -9.37 17.53
C LEU A 158 -6.22 -10.49 17.83
N ALA A 159 -4.99 -10.37 17.35
CA ALA A 159 -3.94 -11.39 17.46
C ALA A 159 -2.60 -10.77 17.93
N PRO A 160 -2.51 -10.23 19.16
CA PRO A 160 -1.34 -9.48 19.62
C PRO A 160 -0.05 -10.29 19.65
N GLU A 161 -0.14 -11.62 19.75
CA GLU A 161 1.02 -12.51 19.77
C GLU A 161 1.49 -12.94 18.36
N HIS A 162 0.78 -12.51 17.30
CA HIS A 162 1.16 -12.87 15.94
C HIS A 162 2.46 -12.19 15.53
N ALA A 163 3.39 -12.93 14.94
CA ALA A 163 4.73 -12.46 14.60
C ALA A 163 4.74 -11.21 13.70
N ALA A 164 3.76 -11.08 12.80
CA ALA A 164 3.63 -9.91 11.91
C ALA A 164 3.28 -8.60 12.65
N LEU A 165 2.91 -8.65 13.93
CA LEU A 165 2.63 -7.45 14.73
C LEU A 165 3.82 -7.02 15.63
N GLY A 166 4.90 -7.79 15.68
CA GLY A 166 6.13 -7.41 16.37
C GLY A 166 6.03 -7.20 17.89
N GLY A 167 4.95 -7.67 18.52
CA GLY A 167 4.76 -7.52 19.96
C GLY A 167 4.49 -6.06 20.40
N VAL A 168 3.98 -5.19 19.52
CA VAL A 168 3.71 -3.77 19.80
C VAL A 168 2.52 -3.54 20.76
N GLY A 169 1.96 -4.61 21.32
CA GLY A 169 0.84 -4.55 22.25
C GLY A 169 -0.49 -4.27 21.58
N THR A 170 -1.49 -3.88 22.38
CA THR A 170 -2.89 -3.71 21.92
C THR A 170 -3.33 -2.25 21.90
N GLU A 171 -2.56 -1.33 22.47
CA GLU A 171 -2.90 0.08 22.58
C GLU A 171 -2.28 0.85 21.40
N TRP A 172 -3.03 0.95 20.28
CA TRP A 172 -2.60 1.67 19.09
C TRP A 172 -3.30 3.02 19.01
N PRO A 173 -2.60 4.10 18.61
CA PRO A 173 -3.25 5.39 18.34
C PRO A 173 -4.27 5.29 17.21
N ALA A 174 -5.36 6.06 17.33
CA ALA A 174 -6.42 6.10 16.33
C ALA A 174 -5.93 6.64 14.99
N LEU A 175 -6.53 6.16 13.90
CA LEU A 175 -6.30 6.62 12.54
C LEU A 175 -7.43 7.56 12.08
N LEU A 176 -7.17 8.44 11.11
CA LEU A 176 -8.14 9.41 10.62
C LEU A 176 -8.93 8.92 9.40
N GLY A 177 -8.55 7.79 8.84
CA GLY A 177 -9.23 7.17 7.72
C GLY A 177 -8.59 5.84 7.31
N TYR A 178 -9.28 5.13 6.43
CA TYR A 178 -8.83 3.84 5.93
C TYR A 178 -9.64 3.41 4.68
N ASN A 179 -9.14 2.43 3.94
CA ASN A 179 -9.88 1.77 2.86
C ASN A 179 -10.73 0.63 3.43
N ARG A 180 -12.01 0.66 3.20
CA ARG A 180 -12.95 -0.39 3.62
C ARG A 180 -12.77 -1.64 2.78
N THR A 181 -12.55 -2.75 3.45
CA THR A 181 -12.36 -4.05 2.84
C THR A 181 -13.16 -5.10 3.61
N THR A 182 -13.20 -6.32 3.11
CA THR A 182 -13.81 -7.46 3.81
C THR A 182 -12.78 -8.55 4.05
N PRO A 183 -12.83 -9.28 5.17
CA PRO A 183 -11.93 -10.42 5.38
C PRO A 183 -12.13 -11.46 4.29
N ARG A 184 -11.06 -12.07 3.83
CA ARG A 184 -11.10 -13.17 2.87
C ARG A 184 -11.04 -14.50 3.60
N GLU A 185 -11.74 -15.51 3.10
CA GLU A 185 -11.67 -16.86 3.65
C GLU A 185 -10.23 -17.41 3.60
N GLY A 186 -9.76 -17.95 4.71
CA GLY A 186 -8.40 -18.47 4.86
C GLY A 186 -7.33 -17.41 5.17
N ALA A 187 -7.68 -16.11 5.23
CA ALA A 187 -6.78 -15.07 5.69
C ALA A 187 -6.82 -14.94 7.23
N GLU A 188 -5.70 -14.52 7.81
CA GLU A 188 -5.58 -14.19 9.22
C GLU A 188 -5.81 -12.70 9.41
N LEU A 189 -6.89 -12.35 10.12
CA LEU A 189 -7.23 -10.97 10.49
C LEU A 189 -6.55 -10.65 11.83
N LEU A 190 -5.58 -9.75 11.81
CA LEU A 190 -4.73 -9.47 12.98
C LEU A 190 -5.17 -8.24 13.76
N ALA A 191 -5.71 -7.23 13.06
CA ALA A 191 -6.27 -6.02 13.67
C ALA A 191 -7.40 -5.45 12.82
N THR A 192 -8.33 -4.76 13.47
CA THR A 192 -9.42 -4.01 12.82
C THR A 192 -9.34 -2.52 13.12
N VAL A 193 -9.94 -1.72 12.26
CA VAL A 193 -10.14 -0.29 12.43
C VAL A 193 -11.62 0.02 12.27
N ALA A 194 -12.24 0.54 13.32
CA ALA A 194 -13.70 0.74 13.39
C ALA A 194 -14.52 -0.51 12.97
N GLY A 195 -13.98 -1.71 13.19
CA GLY A 195 -14.60 -3.01 12.88
C GLY A 195 -14.32 -3.56 11.47
N ASP A 196 -13.72 -2.78 10.57
CA ASP A 196 -13.24 -3.25 9.26
C ASP A 196 -11.78 -3.77 9.36
N PRO A 197 -11.29 -4.63 8.46
CA PRO A 197 -9.90 -5.07 8.46
C PRO A 197 -8.90 -3.92 8.41
N LEU A 198 -7.91 -3.89 9.31
CA LEU A 198 -6.76 -3.00 9.26
C LEU A 198 -5.50 -3.75 8.84
N VAL A 199 -5.16 -4.80 9.60
CA VAL A 199 -4.03 -5.68 9.28
C VAL A 199 -4.56 -7.08 9.06
N ALA A 200 -4.29 -7.61 7.88
CA ALA A 200 -4.57 -8.99 7.55
C ALA A 200 -3.42 -9.58 6.74
N VAL A 201 -3.19 -10.88 6.89
CA VAL A 201 -2.11 -11.60 6.19
C VAL A 201 -2.62 -12.94 5.68
N THR A 202 -1.95 -13.46 4.64
CA THR A 202 -2.23 -14.80 4.11
C THR A 202 -1.04 -15.36 3.34
N THR A 203 -1.07 -16.64 3.07
CA THR A 203 -0.18 -17.28 2.10
C THR A 203 -0.83 -17.30 0.72
N ALA A 204 -0.05 -17.11 -0.34
CA ALA A 204 -0.50 -17.18 -1.72
C ALA A 204 0.55 -17.92 -2.56
N GLY A 205 0.22 -19.13 -3.02
CA GLY A 205 1.20 -20.02 -3.64
C GLY A 205 2.33 -20.37 -2.66
N ALA A 206 3.57 -20.11 -3.02
CA ALA A 206 4.74 -20.28 -2.15
C ALA A 206 5.10 -19.00 -1.37
N GLY A 207 4.45 -17.86 -1.66
CA GLY A 207 4.73 -16.58 -1.02
C GLY A 207 3.69 -16.16 0.01
N ARG A 208 3.82 -14.92 0.47
CA ARG A 208 2.95 -14.34 1.49
C ARG A 208 2.46 -12.96 1.05
N THR A 209 1.26 -12.61 1.49
CA THR A 209 0.74 -11.25 1.29
C THR A 209 0.19 -10.68 2.58
N GLY A 210 0.31 -9.37 2.71
CA GLY A 210 -0.24 -8.62 3.82
C GLY A 210 -0.92 -7.34 3.33
N VAL A 211 -1.79 -6.81 4.17
CA VAL A 211 -2.38 -5.48 4.00
C VAL A 211 -2.31 -4.69 5.29
N PHE A 212 -2.16 -3.38 5.15
CA PHE A 212 -2.48 -2.38 6.15
C PHE A 212 -3.40 -1.37 5.46
N THR A 213 -4.67 -1.32 5.83
CA THR A 213 -5.69 -0.62 5.04
C THR A 213 -5.78 0.88 5.29
N SER A 214 -4.86 1.46 6.06
CA SER A 214 -4.68 2.91 6.24
C SER A 214 -3.34 3.36 5.69
N ASP A 215 -3.02 4.66 5.83
CA ASP A 215 -1.76 5.21 5.33
C ASP A 215 -0.57 4.84 6.21
N MET A 216 0.61 4.76 5.59
CA MET A 216 1.89 4.70 6.28
C MET A 216 2.48 6.09 6.56
N SER A 217 1.90 7.14 5.99
CA SER A 217 2.37 8.52 5.97
C SER A 217 1.32 9.48 6.53
N PRO A 218 1.67 10.74 6.87
CA PRO A 218 0.71 11.76 7.29
C PRO A 218 -0.35 12.01 6.22
N HIS A 219 -1.55 11.79 6.56
CA HIS A 219 -2.85 12.01 5.95
C HIS A 219 -3.88 11.28 6.81
N TRP A 220 -4.04 9.96 6.69
CA TRP A 220 -4.83 9.15 7.61
C TRP A 220 -4.04 8.69 8.85
N ALA A 221 -2.70 8.70 8.78
CA ALA A 221 -1.83 8.44 9.93
C ALA A 221 -1.50 9.78 10.63
N PRO A 222 -2.20 10.14 11.74
CA PRO A 222 -1.98 11.41 12.43
C PRO A 222 -0.67 11.39 13.25
N PRO A 223 -0.18 12.57 13.70
CA PRO A 223 1.05 12.65 14.50
C PRO A 223 1.11 11.66 15.67
N PRO A 224 0.03 11.41 16.45
CA PRO A 224 0.10 10.41 17.52
C PRO A 224 0.41 8.99 17.03
N PHE A 225 0.00 8.62 15.79
CA PHE A 225 0.33 7.34 15.20
C PHE A 225 1.76 7.35 14.62
N MET A 226 2.16 8.43 13.97
CA MET A 226 3.50 8.59 13.40
C MET A 226 4.60 8.62 14.47
N ASP A 227 4.32 9.27 15.60
CA ASP A 227 5.25 9.43 16.73
C ASP A 227 5.16 8.27 17.75
N TRP A 228 4.31 7.26 17.48
CA TRP A 228 4.12 6.13 18.38
C TRP A 228 5.34 5.20 18.39
N ASP A 229 5.81 4.80 19.56
CA ASP A 229 6.95 3.88 19.72
C ASP A 229 6.76 2.53 19.02
N GLY A 230 5.52 2.13 18.75
CA GLY A 230 5.16 0.91 18.02
C GLY A 230 5.18 1.07 16.49
N TYR A 231 5.31 2.28 15.94
CA TYR A 231 5.29 2.52 14.49
C TYR A 231 6.39 1.71 13.77
N ALA A 232 7.64 1.95 14.12
CA ALA A 232 8.75 1.25 13.48
C ALA A 232 8.73 -0.27 13.72
N PRO A 233 8.54 -0.78 14.97
CA PRO A 233 8.41 -2.21 15.21
C PRO A 233 7.29 -2.89 14.43
N LEU A 234 6.12 -2.24 14.27
CA LEU A 234 5.02 -2.77 13.49
C LEU A 234 5.41 -2.97 12.01
N TRP A 235 5.97 -1.92 11.39
CA TRP A 235 6.35 -2.00 9.98
C TRP A 235 7.48 -3.00 9.73
N GLN A 236 8.46 -3.08 10.64
CA GLN A 236 9.55 -4.07 10.60
C GLN A 236 9.00 -5.50 10.67
N ALA A 237 8.15 -5.78 11.64
CA ALA A 237 7.59 -7.11 11.83
C ALA A 237 6.66 -7.53 10.70
N LEU A 238 5.76 -6.64 10.27
CA LEU A 238 4.84 -6.92 9.16
C LEU A 238 5.61 -7.17 7.86
N SER A 239 6.61 -6.33 7.57
CA SER A 239 7.46 -6.47 6.39
C SER A 239 8.28 -7.77 6.43
N THR A 240 8.87 -8.10 7.57
CA THR A 240 9.65 -9.34 7.76
C THR A 240 8.77 -10.57 7.62
N TRP A 241 7.56 -10.56 8.18
CA TRP A 241 6.65 -11.71 8.07
C TRP A 241 6.17 -11.94 6.63
N VAL A 242 5.90 -10.86 5.90
CA VAL A 242 5.42 -10.93 4.51
C VAL A 242 6.55 -11.26 3.54
N ALA A 243 7.78 -10.88 3.86
CA ALA A 243 8.94 -11.05 2.99
C ALA A 243 9.23 -12.51 2.65
N ARG A 244 9.96 -12.68 1.57
CA ARG A 244 10.52 -13.98 1.15
C ARG A 244 11.51 -14.48 2.20
N ASP A 245 11.39 -15.78 2.55
CA ASP A 245 12.36 -16.50 3.39
C ASP A 245 13.69 -16.75 2.66
#